data_828f4373b96037ed5c2bd6b586424d6e
#
_entry.id   828f4373b96037ed5c2bd6b586424d6e
#
_cell.length_a   1.000
_cell.length_b   1.000
_cell.length_c   1.000
_cell.angle_alpha   90.00
_cell.angle_beta   90.00
_cell.angle_gamma   90.00
#
_symmetry.space_group_name_H-M   'P 1'
#
loop_
_entity.id
_entity.type
_entity.pdbx_description
1 polymer ?
#
loop_
_entity_poly.entity_id
_entity_poly.type
_entity_poly.pdbx_seq_one_letter_code
_entity_poly.pdbx_strand_id
1 'polypeptide(L)'
;MSKNFFDYLKLSTINKIEPVAEELSVSKVARGPGGFLEVYRSVRGRPDSMKNQWYTERHNWNKRREGFIKRHLAQIQKQDEPIWDENGHPTRRHLALMMWAYSPDPEGVLSWLDEMKK
;
A
#
# COMPACT_ATOMS: atom_id res chain seq x y z
N MET A 1 1.09 -21.46 11.58
CA MET A 1 0.34 -20.27 11.24
C MET A 1 1.13 -19.40 10.29
N SER A 2 0.52 -19.05 9.24
CA SER A 2 1.21 -18.29 8.22
C SER A 2 1.49 -16.87 8.67
N LYS A 3 2.68 -16.41 8.38
CA LYS A 3 3.07 -15.04 8.61
C LYS A 3 3.44 -14.35 7.32
N ASN A 4 2.89 -14.86 6.22
CA ASN A 4 3.26 -14.37 4.92
C ASN A 4 2.56 -13.07 4.56
N PHE A 5 1.76 -12.55 5.47
CA PHE A 5 1.04 -11.31 5.22
C PHE A 5 1.77 -10.17 5.89
N PHE A 6 1.93 -9.11 5.13
CA PHE A 6 2.44 -7.87 5.68
C PHE A 6 1.26 -7.09 6.25
N ASP A 7 1.52 -6.32 7.30
CA ASP A 7 0.47 -5.56 7.94
C ASP A 7 -0.17 -4.59 6.96
N TYR A 8 -1.49 -4.48 7.05
CA TYR A 8 -2.24 -3.58 6.21
C TYR A 8 -2.33 -2.20 6.84
N LEU A 9 -2.11 -1.16 6.04
CA LEU A 9 -2.44 0.19 6.46
C LEU A 9 -3.96 0.32 6.56
N LYS A 10 -4.41 1.15 7.48
CA LYS A 10 -5.83 1.40 7.61
C LYS A 10 -6.38 2.09 6.38
N LEU A 11 -7.62 1.77 6.04
CA LEU A 11 -8.25 2.37 4.87
C LEU A 11 -8.35 3.88 5.00
N SER A 12 -8.62 4.38 6.20
CA SER A 12 -8.68 5.82 6.42
C SER A 12 -7.35 6.48 6.09
N THR A 13 -6.25 5.82 6.43
CA THR A 13 -4.92 6.33 6.10
C THR A 13 -4.71 6.36 4.60
N ILE A 14 -5.10 5.28 3.93
CA ILE A 14 -4.94 5.18 2.48
C ILE A 14 -5.74 6.26 1.77
N ASN A 15 -6.95 6.53 2.24
CA ASN A 15 -7.78 7.54 1.62
C ASN A 15 -7.14 8.94 1.68
N LYS A 16 -6.34 9.19 2.69
CA LYS A 16 -5.63 10.46 2.78
C LYS A 16 -4.42 10.51 1.86
N ILE A 17 -3.85 9.37 1.53
CA ILE A 17 -2.66 9.30 0.70
C ILE A 17 -3.00 9.25 -0.79
N GLU A 18 -4.15 8.67 -1.13
CA GLU A 18 -4.50 8.42 -2.51
C GLU A 18 -4.42 9.66 -3.41
N PRO A 19 -4.87 10.85 -2.95
CA PRO A 19 -4.75 12.03 -3.82
C PRO A 19 -3.31 12.33 -4.22
N VAL A 20 -2.36 12.07 -3.33
CA VAL A 20 -0.94 12.29 -3.65
C VAL A 20 -0.50 11.30 -4.72
N ALA A 21 -0.87 10.03 -4.55
CA ALA A 21 -0.51 9.01 -5.52
C ALA A 21 -1.16 9.30 -6.88
N GLU A 22 -2.39 9.78 -6.87
CA GLU A 22 -3.11 10.08 -8.09
C GLU A 22 -2.42 11.22 -8.84
N GLU A 23 -2.01 12.24 -8.12
CA GLU A 23 -1.33 13.38 -8.74
C GLU A 23 -0.06 12.93 -9.43
N LEU A 24 0.65 11.99 -8.85
CA LEU A 24 1.90 11.50 -9.39
C LEU A 24 1.73 10.30 -10.30
N SER A 25 0.51 9.89 -10.56
CA SER A 25 0.17 8.74 -11.40
C SER A 25 0.83 7.46 -10.92
N VAL A 26 0.85 7.27 -9.61
CA VAL A 26 1.46 6.09 -9.01
C VAL A 26 0.41 5.00 -8.85
N SER A 27 0.77 3.77 -9.19
CA SER A 27 -0.03 2.56 -8.95
C SER A 27 -1.44 2.66 -9.53
N LYS A 28 -1.52 2.99 -10.80
CA LYS A 28 -2.82 3.10 -11.46
C LYS A 28 -3.62 1.80 -11.40
N VAL A 29 -2.93 0.68 -11.43
CA VAL A 29 -3.62 -0.62 -11.39
C VAL A 29 -4.30 -0.83 -10.04
N ALA A 30 -3.61 -0.55 -8.96
CA ALA A 30 -4.19 -0.74 -7.63
C ALA A 30 -5.32 0.24 -7.37
N ARG A 31 -5.21 1.47 -7.89
CA ARG A 31 -6.20 2.52 -7.65
C ARG A 31 -7.37 2.50 -8.61
N GLY A 32 -7.24 1.81 -9.74
CA GLY A 32 -8.24 1.84 -10.77
C GLY A 32 -9.42 0.92 -10.50
N PRO A 33 -10.41 0.96 -11.37
CA PRO A 33 -11.56 0.07 -11.22
C PRO A 33 -11.14 -1.38 -11.26
N GLY A 34 -11.72 -2.18 -10.38
CA GLY A 34 -11.39 -3.58 -10.28
C GLY A 34 -10.02 -3.86 -9.69
N GLY A 35 -9.34 -2.84 -9.19
CA GLY A 35 -8.02 -3.01 -8.61
C GLY A 35 -8.05 -3.33 -7.14
N PHE A 36 -6.86 -3.36 -6.55
CA PHE A 36 -6.72 -3.77 -5.16
C PHE A 36 -7.51 -2.86 -4.20
N LEU A 37 -7.43 -1.55 -4.38
CA LEU A 37 -8.08 -0.64 -3.44
C LEU A 37 -9.59 -0.74 -3.50
N GLU A 38 -10.15 -0.97 -4.68
CA GLU A 38 -11.59 -1.14 -4.78
C GLU A 38 -12.03 -2.36 -3.97
N VAL A 39 -11.28 -3.46 -4.07
CA VAL A 39 -11.60 -4.66 -3.31
C VAL A 39 -11.44 -4.41 -1.81
N TYR A 40 -10.37 -3.73 -1.43
CA TYR A 40 -10.14 -3.43 -0.03
C TYR A 40 -11.26 -2.58 0.55
N ARG A 41 -11.77 -1.63 -0.25
CA ARG A 41 -12.91 -0.81 0.18
C ARG A 41 -14.20 -1.63 0.26
N SER A 42 -14.35 -2.59 -0.64
CA SER A 42 -15.55 -3.42 -0.63
C SER A 42 -15.65 -4.27 0.62
N VAL A 43 -14.51 -4.60 1.23
CA VAL A 43 -14.49 -5.32 2.51
C VAL A 43 -14.27 -4.36 3.68
N ARG A 44 -14.50 -3.06 3.45
CA ARG A 44 -14.46 -2.02 4.47
C ARG A 44 -13.11 -1.95 5.18
N GLY A 45 -12.05 -2.19 4.44
CA GLY A 45 -10.70 -2.09 4.99
C GLY A 45 -10.37 -3.14 6.02
N ARG A 46 -10.98 -4.31 5.93
CA ARG A 46 -10.73 -5.40 6.87
C ARG A 46 -9.73 -6.38 6.28
N PRO A 47 -8.50 -6.41 6.83
CA PRO A 47 -7.48 -7.31 6.26
C PRO A 47 -7.88 -8.78 6.30
N ASP A 48 -8.59 -9.21 7.35
CA ASP A 48 -8.99 -10.61 7.44
C ASP A 48 -9.92 -10.99 6.30
N SER A 49 -10.78 -10.07 5.88
CA SER A 49 -11.66 -10.34 4.75
C SER A 49 -10.87 -10.45 3.46
N MET A 50 -9.80 -9.68 3.33
CA MET A 50 -8.95 -9.80 2.16
C MET A 50 -8.27 -11.16 2.11
N LYS A 51 -7.81 -11.63 3.27
CA LYS A 51 -7.13 -12.92 3.33
C LYS A 51 -8.06 -14.08 3.01
N ASN A 52 -9.35 -13.91 3.28
CA ASN A 52 -10.32 -14.98 3.12
C ASN A 52 -11.14 -14.85 1.86
N GLN A 53 -10.69 -14.09 0.89
CA GLN A 53 -11.44 -13.89 -0.34
C GLN A 53 -11.25 -15.06 -1.28
N TRP A 54 -12.09 -16.06 -1.12
CA TRP A 54 -12.00 -17.25 -1.93
C TRP A 54 -12.44 -17.02 -3.37
N TYR A 55 -13.36 -16.11 -3.57
CA TYR A 55 -13.88 -15.87 -4.92
C TYR A 55 -12.87 -15.11 -5.78
N THR A 56 -11.79 -14.68 -5.18
CA THR A 56 -10.76 -13.96 -5.90
C THR A 56 -9.62 -14.87 -6.31
N GLU A 57 -9.92 -16.13 -6.49
CA GLU A 57 -8.87 -17.08 -6.84
C GLU A 57 -8.07 -16.63 -8.04
N ARG A 58 -8.77 -16.17 -9.08
CA ARG A 58 -8.11 -15.64 -10.27
C ARG A 58 -7.45 -14.30 -10.00
N HIS A 59 -7.96 -13.58 -9.04
CA HIS A 59 -7.49 -12.27 -8.67
C HIS A 59 -7.22 -12.24 -7.17
N ASN A 60 -6.44 -13.22 -6.72
CA ASN A 60 -6.14 -13.29 -5.29
C ASN A 60 -5.34 -12.07 -4.90
N TRP A 61 -6.03 -11.00 -4.54
CA TRP A 61 -5.40 -9.73 -4.28
C TRP A 61 -4.46 -9.78 -3.09
N ASN A 62 -4.78 -10.61 -2.10
CA ASN A 62 -3.89 -10.75 -0.96
C ASN A 62 -2.56 -11.35 -1.38
N LYS A 63 -2.60 -12.37 -2.23
CA LYS A 63 -1.39 -13.00 -2.71
C LYS A 63 -0.62 -12.09 -3.66
N ARG A 64 -1.34 -11.39 -4.52
CA ARG A 64 -0.71 -10.44 -5.45
C ARG A 64 -0.06 -9.30 -4.67
N ARG A 65 -0.72 -8.86 -3.62
CA ARG A 65 -0.18 -7.83 -2.75
C ARG A 65 1.12 -8.28 -2.11
N GLU A 66 1.12 -9.50 -1.59
CA GLU A 66 2.31 -10.04 -0.96
C GLU A 66 3.48 -10.09 -1.93
N GLY A 67 3.23 -10.58 -3.15
CA GLY A 67 4.27 -10.64 -4.16
C GLY A 67 4.79 -9.26 -4.55
N PHE A 68 3.88 -8.31 -4.68
CA PHE A 68 4.24 -6.94 -5.01
C PHE A 68 5.16 -6.35 -3.93
N ILE A 69 4.76 -6.52 -2.67
CA ILE A 69 5.54 -5.99 -1.56
C ILE A 69 6.92 -6.63 -1.51
N LYS A 70 6.97 -7.95 -1.64
CA LYS A 70 8.24 -8.65 -1.59
C LYS A 70 9.22 -8.18 -2.66
N ARG A 71 8.69 -7.99 -3.88
CA ARG A 71 9.56 -7.53 -4.98
C ARG A 71 10.10 -6.13 -4.71
N HIS A 72 9.25 -5.25 -4.20
CA HIS A 72 9.68 -3.88 -3.94
C HIS A 72 10.62 -3.80 -2.75
N LEU A 73 10.39 -4.58 -1.71
CA LEU A 73 11.31 -4.59 -0.57
C LEU A 73 12.67 -5.12 -0.99
N ALA A 74 12.69 -6.14 -1.86
CA ALA A 74 13.96 -6.66 -2.34
C ALA A 74 14.72 -5.60 -3.13
N GLN A 75 14.01 -4.82 -3.96
CA GLN A 75 14.66 -3.74 -4.70
C GLN A 75 15.19 -2.65 -3.80
N ILE A 76 14.41 -2.29 -2.79
CA ILE A 76 14.83 -1.27 -1.83
C ILE A 76 16.11 -1.71 -1.14
N GLN A 77 16.15 -2.96 -0.71
CA GLN A 77 17.31 -3.48 0.00
C GLN A 77 18.52 -3.57 -0.92
N LYS A 78 18.30 -4.06 -2.13
CA LYS A 78 19.40 -4.25 -3.08
C LYS A 78 20.05 -2.93 -3.46
N GLN A 79 19.26 -1.90 -3.61
CA GLN A 79 19.74 -0.61 -4.09
C GLN A 79 19.93 0.40 -2.97
N ASP A 80 19.66 -0.02 -1.73
CA ASP A 80 19.75 0.88 -0.59
C ASP A 80 18.93 2.14 -0.86
N GLU A 81 17.71 1.92 -1.38
CA GLU A 81 16.86 3.00 -1.83
C GLU A 81 16.08 3.59 -0.65
N PRO A 82 16.08 4.91 -0.49
CA PRO A 82 15.29 5.49 0.60
C PRO A 82 13.79 5.42 0.28
N ILE A 83 12.96 5.42 1.32
CA ILE A 83 11.52 5.50 1.15
C ILE A 83 10.99 6.90 1.43
N TRP A 84 11.83 7.77 1.98
CA TRP A 84 11.53 9.19 2.18
C TRP A 84 12.54 10.00 1.41
N ASP A 85 12.07 11.03 0.71
CA ASP A 85 13.01 11.89 0.00
C ASP A 85 13.58 12.94 0.94
N GLU A 86 14.43 13.80 0.40
CA GLU A 86 15.13 14.78 1.22
C GLU A 86 14.19 15.81 1.82
N ASN A 87 12.99 15.94 1.29
CA ASN A 87 12.00 16.87 1.80
C ASN A 87 11.02 16.22 2.77
N GLY A 88 11.26 14.96 3.12
CA GLY A 88 10.40 14.27 4.03
C GLY A 88 9.12 13.73 3.39
N HIS A 89 9.08 13.66 2.07
CA HIS A 89 7.94 13.12 1.36
C HIS A 89 8.22 11.67 0.95
N PRO A 90 7.18 10.85 0.84
CA PRO A 90 7.41 9.48 0.40
C PRO A 90 7.87 9.46 -1.05
N THR A 91 8.81 8.56 -1.35
CA THR A 91 9.22 8.35 -2.72
C THR A 91 8.11 7.67 -3.51
N ARG A 92 8.24 7.66 -4.85
CA ARG A 92 7.24 6.99 -5.68
C ARG A 92 7.09 5.51 -5.29
N ARG A 93 8.21 4.85 -5.01
CA ARG A 93 8.14 3.44 -4.61
C ARG A 93 7.39 3.27 -3.30
N HIS A 94 7.61 4.18 -2.35
CA HIS A 94 6.90 4.14 -1.08
C HIS A 94 5.40 4.38 -1.30
N LEU A 95 5.06 5.35 -2.17
CA LEU A 95 3.67 5.60 -2.50
C LEU A 95 3.03 4.38 -3.16
N ALA A 96 3.78 3.71 -4.04
CA ALA A 96 3.26 2.50 -4.68
C ALA A 96 2.95 1.43 -3.64
N LEU A 97 3.83 1.26 -2.68
CA LEU A 97 3.58 0.29 -1.61
C LEU A 97 2.35 0.68 -0.80
N MET A 98 2.18 1.97 -0.51
CA MET A 98 1.04 2.41 0.28
C MET A 98 -0.29 2.21 -0.45
N MET A 99 -0.28 2.27 -1.77
CA MET A 99 -1.49 2.00 -2.54
C MET A 99 -1.85 0.53 -2.50
N TRP A 100 -0.96 -0.31 -2.01
CA TRP A 100 -1.25 -1.71 -1.72
C TRP A 100 -1.38 -1.92 -0.21
N ALA A 101 -1.68 -0.83 0.52
CA ALA A 101 -1.97 -0.85 1.95
C ALA A 101 -0.77 -1.32 2.77
N TYR A 102 0.42 -0.89 2.39
CA TYR A 102 1.63 -1.27 3.10
C TYR A 102 2.62 -0.13 3.16
N SER A 103 3.34 -0.05 4.27
CA SER A 103 4.48 0.84 4.40
C SER A 103 5.53 0.18 5.27
N PRO A 104 6.82 0.30 4.89
CA PRO A 104 7.89 -0.16 5.79
C PRO A 104 8.02 0.72 7.02
N ASP A 105 7.40 1.90 7.00
CA ASP A 105 7.49 2.84 8.12
C ASP A 105 6.11 3.45 8.39
N PRO A 106 5.18 2.65 8.93
CA PRO A 106 3.82 3.17 9.13
C PRO A 106 3.74 4.34 10.08
N GLU A 107 4.61 4.39 11.07
CA GLU A 107 4.60 5.52 11.99
C GLU A 107 5.04 6.80 11.30
N GLY A 108 6.03 6.69 10.41
CA GLY A 108 6.45 7.83 9.63
C GLY A 108 5.35 8.34 8.72
N VAL A 109 4.55 7.41 8.18
CA VAL A 109 3.42 7.79 7.34
C VAL A 109 2.42 8.63 8.13
N LEU A 110 2.11 8.21 9.34
CA LEU A 110 1.17 8.95 10.17
C LEU A 110 1.71 10.34 10.52
N SER A 111 3.00 10.43 10.82
CA SER A 111 3.63 11.72 11.10
C SER A 111 3.57 12.63 9.89
N TRP A 112 3.85 12.09 8.72
CA TRP A 112 3.80 12.86 7.48
C TRP A 112 2.40 13.38 7.22
N LEU A 113 1.38 12.54 7.38
CA LEU A 113 0.01 12.98 7.17
C LEU A 113 -0.39 14.05 8.18
N ASP A 114 0.08 13.93 9.41
CA ASP A 114 -0.21 14.90 10.43
C ASP A 114 0.39 16.26 10.07
N GLU A 115 1.61 16.24 9.51
CA GLU A 115 2.24 17.47 9.06
C GLU A 115 1.46 18.12 7.94
N MET A 116 0.88 17.32 7.07
CA MET A 116 0.14 17.85 5.93
C MET A 116 -1.13 18.59 6.35
N LYS A 117 -1.64 18.28 7.52
CA LYS A 117 -2.84 18.96 8.01
C LYS A 117 -2.55 20.40 8.43
N LYS A 118 -1.31 20.69 8.71
CA LYS A 118 -0.92 22.04 9.12
C LYS A 118 -0.68 22.91 7.90
#